data_6f5bf0774c5a52a29d068634fc9655ec
#
_entry.id   6f5bf0774c5a52a29d068634fc9655ec
#
_cell.length_a   1.000
_cell.length_b   1.000
_cell.length_c   1.000
_cell.angle_alpha   90.00
_cell.angle_beta   90.00
_cell.angle_gamma   90.00
#
_symmetry.space_group_name_H-M   'P 1'
#
loop_
_entity.id
_entity.type
_entity.pdbx_description
1 polymer ?
#
loop_
_entity_poly.entity_id
_entity_poly.type
_entity_poly.pdbx_seq_one_letter_code
_entity_poly.pdbx_strand_id
1 'polypeptide(L)'
;MAGSFGFAGILWHNYLTFLLVNHENAFSTACEIVGPVKGSINDFARHDFSIFKELFDFDLTVLDNVLGTSCCSLICDYTNVDENSKLFNKRIRDRICTLSRRLGQADDVEEFMDDMVAFYKDFGVGKLGLHKAFRLEHLQTEGYVRIVPITKIAHVQLDDLVGYEIAKKKLID
;
A
#
# COMPACT_ATOMS: atom_id res chain seq x y z
N MET A 1 -8.81 2.19 10.42
CA MET A 1 -8.21 1.43 9.31
C MET A 1 -9.09 0.27 8.87
N ALA A 2 -9.47 -0.67 9.72
CA ALA A 2 -10.28 -1.83 9.31
C ALA A 2 -11.56 -1.42 8.57
N GLY A 3 -12.40 -0.55 9.14
CA GLY A 3 -13.64 -0.10 8.51
C GLY A 3 -13.44 0.71 7.22
N SER A 4 -12.41 1.58 7.14
CA SER A 4 -12.18 2.43 5.98
C SER A 4 -11.47 1.72 4.83
N PHE A 5 -10.55 0.81 5.15
CA PHE A 5 -9.70 0.13 4.16
C PHE A 5 -10.08 -1.34 3.97
N GLY A 6 -10.95 -1.89 4.83
CA GLY A 6 -11.36 -3.28 4.77
C GLY A 6 -10.25 -4.26 5.10
N PHE A 7 -9.28 -3.87 5.92
CA PHE A 7 -8.22 -4.76 6.38
C PHE A 7 -8.75 -5.74 7.44
N ALA A 8 -8.25 -6.97 7.40
CA ALA A 8 -8.56 -8.05 8.33
C ALA A 8 -7.29 -8.82 8.71
N GLY A 9 -7.39 -9.70 9.70
CA GLY A 9 -6.28 -10.44 10.25
C GLY A 9 -5.42 -9.57 11.16
N ILE A 10 -4.11 -9.63 11.03
CA ILE A 10 -3.17 -8.87 11.86
C ILE A 10 -3.16 -7.41 11.39
N LEU A 11 -4.06 -6.57 11.97
CA LEU A 11 -4.16 -5.16 11.57
C LEU A 11 -2.89 -4.37 11.84
N TRP A 12 -2.10 -4.76 12.84
CA TRP A 12 -0.82 -4.14 13.13
C TRP A 12 0.16 -4.29 11.95
N HIS A 13 0.34 -5.50 11.45
CA HIS A 13 1.17 -5.76 10.26
C HIS A 13 0.63 -5.03 9.03
N ASN A 14 -0.69 -5.06 8.81
CA ASN A 14 -1.31 -4.34 7.71
C ASN A 14 -1.09 -2.82 7.80
N TYR A 15 -1.08 -2.26 9.01
CA TYR A 15 -0.81 -0.84 9.22
C TYR A 15 0.64 -0.48 8.92
N LEU A 16 1.60 -1.25 9.42
CA LEU A 16 3.01 -1.03 9.14
C LEU A 16 3.30 -1.16 7.62
N THR A 17 2.74 -2.19 6.99
CA THR A 17 2.85 -2.36 5.54
C THR A 17 2.23 -1.18 4.78
N PHE A 18 1.06 -0.72 5.21
CA PHE A 18 0.42 0.45 4.61
C PHE A 18 1.30 1.70 4.72
N LEU A 19 1.98 1.92 5.83
CA LEU A 19 2.93 3.03 5.98
C LEU A 19 4.10 2.88 5.00
N LEU A 20 4.72 1.70 4.95
CA LEU A 20 5.87 1.43 4.08
C LEU A 20 5.55 1.64 2.60
N VAL A 21 4.37 1.22 2.13
CA VAL A 21 3.99 1.36 0.72
C VAL A 21 3.48 2.75 0.34
N ASN A 22 3.06 3.57 1.30
CA ASN A 22 2.54 4.92 1.05
C ASN A 22 3.56 6.03 1.31
N HIS A 23 4.61 5.76 2.04
CA HIS A 23 5.68 6.73 2.30
C HIS A 23 6.77 6.67 1.23
N GLU A 24 6.73 7.67 0.36
CA GLU A 24 7.75 7.89 -0.66
C GLU A 24 9.03 8.45 -0.04
N ASN A 25 10.16 7.85 -0.35
CA ASN A 25 11.49 8.28 0.07
C ASN A 25 12.53 7.95 -1.01
N ALA A 26 13.77 8.41 -0.83
CA ALA A 26 14.83 8.23 -1.81
C ALA A 26 15.12 6.75 -2.14
N PHE A 27 15.03 5.85 -1.15
CA PHE A 27 15.24 4.42 -1.37
C PHE A 27 14.09 3.80 -2.16
N SER A 28 12.84 4.02 -1.74
CA SER A 28 11.67 3.44 -2.40
C SER A 28 11.53 3.94 -3.84
N THR A 29 11.78 5.23 -4.10
CA THR A 29 11.79 5.80 -5.44
C THR A 29 12.90 5.20 -6.32
N ALA A 30 14.10 5.02 -5.77
CA ALA A 30 15.18 4.38 -6.50
C ALA A 30 14.85 2.91 -6.85
N CYS A 31 14.26 2.16 -5.92
CA CYS A 31 13.82 0.78 -6.16
C CYS A 31 12.73 0.69 -7.24
N GLU A 32 11.79 1.64 -7.27
CA GLU A 32 10.76 1.73 -8.30
C GLU A 32 11.37 1.90 -9.70
N ILE A 33 12.41 2.73 -9.83
CA ILE A 33 13.02 3.06 -11.13
C ILE A 33 13.99 1.97 -11.60
N VAL A 34 14.91 1.54 -10.72
CA VAL A 34 16.04 0.67 -11.11
C VAL A 34 16.01 -0.71 -10.47
N GLY A 35 15.10 -0.95 -9.50
CA GLY A 35 15.08 -2.17 -8.69
C GLY A 35 16.12 -2.12 -7.56
N PRO A 36 16.78 -3.23 -7.21
CA PRO A 36 17.70 -3.28 -6.08
C PRO A 36 18.81 -2.23 -6.17
N VAL A 37 18.99 -1.46 -5.10
CA VAL A 37 19.97 -0.38 -4.98
C VAL A 37 21.16 -0.83 -4.13
N LYS A 38 22.33 -0.22 -4.36
CA LYS A 38 23.57 -0.52 -3.61
C LYS A 38 24.13 0.75 -2.99
N GLY A 39 25.03 0.57 -1.99
CA GLY A 39 25.73 1.67 -1.32
C GLY A 39 24.97 2.20 -0.11
N SER A 40 25.36 3.38 0.35
CA SER A 40 24.91 3.94 1.64
C SER A 40 23.40 4.07 1.78
N ILE A 41 22.67 4.33 0.69
CA ILE A 41 21.20 4.40 0.71
C ILE A 41 20.59 3.03 1.07
N ASN A 42 21.22 1.96 0.57
CA ASN A 42 20.80 0.59 0.89
C ASN A 42 21.12 0.24 2.36
N ASP A 43 22.27 0.70 2.86
CA ASP A 43 22.69 0.45 4.25
C ASP A 43 21.77 1.17 5.24
N PHE A 44 21.38 2.42 4.95
CA PHE A 44 20.37 3.13 5.74
C PHE A 44 19.00 2.45 5.70
N ALA A 45 18.56 2.05 4.51
CA ALA A 45 17.28 1.34 4.38
C ALA A 45 17.28 0.02 5.15
N ARG A 46 18.40 -0.74 5.11
CA ARG A 46 18.58 -1.97 5.89
C ARG A 46 18.42 -1.72 7.38
N HIS A 47 19.05 -0.67 7.90
CA HIS A 47 18.88 -0.27 9.29
C HIS A 47 17.41 0.03 9.63
N ASP A 48 16.74 0.80 8.79
CA ASP A 48 15.33 1.14 9.02
C ASP A 48 14.43 -0.10 8.92
N PHE A 49 14.68 -0.99 7.95
CA PHE A 49 13.94 -2.25 7.85
C PHE A 49 14.22 -3.21 9.01
N SER A 50 15.39 -3.16 9.64
CA SER A 50 15.62 -3.95 10.87
C SER A 50 14.67 -3.51 12.00
N ILE A 51 14.43 -2.21 12.13
CA ILE A 51 13.47 -1.68 13.10
C ILE A 51 12.03 -2.12 12.74
N PHE A 52 11.66 -2.05 11.46
CA PHE A 52 10.35 -2.53 11.03
C PHE A 52 10.18 -4.03 11.27
N LYS A 53 11.23 -4.85 11.00
CA LYS A 53 11.20 -6.29 11.29
C LYS A 53 10.96 -6.56 12.78
N GLU A 54 11.65 -5.84 13.66
CA GLU A 54 11.40 -5.92 15.11
C GLU A 54 9.96 -5.55 15.47
N LEU A 55 9.38 -4.54 14.81
CA LEU A 55 7.98 -4.14 15.02
C LEU A 55 6.99 -5.18 14.51
N PHE A 56 7.33 -5.91 13.45
CA PHE A 56 6.52 -7.03 12.96
C PHE A 56 6.57 -8.23 13.89
N ASP A 57 7.73 -8.52 14.47
CA ASP A 57 7.93 -9.64 15.40
C ASP A 57 7.41 -9.33 16.81
N PHE A 58 7.13 -8.07 17.11
CA PHE A 58 6.72 -7.65 18.45
C PHE A 58 5.31 -8.15 18.79
N ASP A 59 5.21 -8.89 19.89
CA ASP A 59 3.94 -9.34 20.43
C ASP A 59 3.20 -8.20 21.15
N LEU A 60 2.29 -7.55 20.44
CA LEU A 60 1.47 -6.48 21.01
C LEU A 60 0.57 -6.92 22.17
N THR A 61 0.26 -8.20 22.29
CA THR A 61 -0.65 -8.70 23.34
C THR A 61 -0.06 -8.50 24.74
N VAL A 62 1.26 -8.39 24.84
CA VAL A 62 1.96 -8.04 26.09
C VAL A 62 1.46 -6.70 26.66
N LEU A 63 1.11 -5.75 25.79
CA LEU A 63 0.61 -4.44 26.21
C LEU A 63 -0.79 -4.50 26.82
N ASP A 64 -1.61 -5.48 26.48
CA ASP A 64 -2.95 -5.66 27.07
C ASP A 64 -2.87 -5.85 28.59
N ASN A 65 -1.84 -6.56 29.07
CA ASN A 65 -1.61 -6.77 30.49
C ASN A 65 -1.20 -5.48 31.21
N VAL A 66 -0.44 -4.61 30.54
CA VAL A 66 0.02 -3.33 31.09
C VAL A 66 -1.09 -2.29 31.09
N LEU A 67 -1.90 -2.28 30.05
CA LEU A 67 -2.98 -1.31 29.86
C LEU A 67 -4.29 -1.73 30.50
N GLY A 68 -4.42 -2.98 30.97
CA GLY A 68 -5.66 -3.54 31.52
C GLY A 68 -6.80 -3.60 30.50
N THR A 69 -6.47 -3.83 29.22
CA THR A 69 -7.43 -3.87 28.09
C THR A 69 -7.22 -5.15 27.28
N SER A 70 -8.08 -5.41 26.30
CA SER A 70 -7.92 -6.45 25.28
C SER A 70 -7.80 -5.87 23.86
N CYS A 71 -7.47 -4.59 23.75
CA CYS A 71 -7.44 -3.88 22.47
C CYS A 71 -6.33 -4.40 21.55
N CYS A 72 -5.17 -4.75 22.09
CA CYS A 72 -4.05 -5.25 21.29
C CYS A 72 -4.35 -6.64 20.73
N SER A 73 -4.96 -7.51 21.51
CA SER A 73 -5.43 -8.82 21.03
C SER A 73 -6.41 -8.67 19.86
N LEU A 74 -7.34 -7.70 19.92
CA LEU A 74 -8.28 -7.43 18.85
C LEU A 74 -7.61 -6.96 17.55
N ILE A 75 -6.55 -6.17 17.62
CA ILE A 75 -5.83 -5.72 16.41
C ILE A 75 -4.88 -6.78 15.86
N CYS A 76 -4.55 -7.80 16.65
CA CYS A 76 -3.74 -8.94 16.19
C CYS A 76 -4.57 -10.02 15.48
N ASP A 77 -5.88 -10.11 15.76
CA ASP A 77 -6.79 -11.07 15.09
C ASP A 77 -8.15 -10.42 14.81
N TYR A 78 -8.16 -9.50 13.86
CA TYR A 78 -9.36 -8.78 13.48
C TYR A 78 -10.14 -9.54 12.40
N THR A 79 -11.31 -10.04 12.75
CA THR A 79 -12.13 -10.90 11.90
C THR A 79 -13.35 -10.19 11.29
N ASN A 80 -13.76 -9.04 11.83
CA ASN A 80 -14.96 -8.34 11.37
C ASN A 80 -14.66 -7.51 10.11
N VAL A 81 -14.77 -8.14 8.95
CA VAL A 81 -14.61 -7.48 7.64
C VAL A 81 -15.97 -6.92 7.21
N ASP A 82 -16.07 -5.61 7.11
CA ASP A 82 -17.16 -4.99 6.37
C ASP A 82 -16.91 -5.18 4.87
N GLU A 83 -17.54 -6.19 4.27
CA GLU A 83 -17.47 -6.47 2.83
C GLU A 83 -18.01 -5.30 1.99
N ASN A 84 -18.79 -4.41 2.59
CA ASN A 84 -19.32 -3.19 1.97
C ASN A 84 -18.40 -1.98 2.16
N SER A 85 -17.21 -2.15 2.70
CA SER A 85 -16.22 -1.06 2.80
C SER A 85 -15.93 -0.49 1.41
N LYS A 86 -16.62 0.61 1.08
CA LYS A 86 -16.60 1.25 -0.26
C LYS A 86 -15.44 2.21 -0.46
N LEU A 87 -14.63 2.45 0.58
CA LEU A 87 -13.65 3.53 0.59
C LEU A 87 -12.29 3.14 0.01
N PHE A 88 -12.00 1.85 -0.12
CA PHE A 88 -10.71 1.40 -0.60
C PHE A 88 -10.83 0.42 -1.78
N ASN A 89 -9.90 0.53 -2.72
CA ASN A 89 -9.86 -0.36 -3.86
C ASN A 89 -9.47 -1.77 -3.41
N LYS A 90 -10.35 -2.76 -3.62
CA LYS A 90 -10.14 -4.16 -3.23
C LYS A 90 -8.78 -4.70 -3.69
N ARG A 91 -8.37 -4.38 -4.92
CA ARG A 91 -7.09 -4.82 -5.48
C ARG A 91 -5.89 -4.29 -4.69
N ILE A 92 -5.93 -3.01 -4.27
CA ILE A 92 -4.85 -2.39 -3.47
C ILE A 92 -4.82 -3.01 -2.09
N ARG A 93 -5.98 -3.18 -1.46
CA ARG A 93 -6.11 -3.86 -0.17
C ARG A 93 -5.49 -5.26 -0.22
N ASP A 94 -5.88 -6.05 -1.21
CA ASP A 94 -5.43 -7.44 -1.33
C ASP A 94 -3.90 -7.52 -1.55
N ARG A 95 -3.31 -6.57 -2.28
CA ARG A 95 -1.84 -6.46 -2.42
C ARG A 95 -1.16 -6.13 -1.10
N ILE A 96 -1.67 -5.15 -0.36
CA ILE A 96 -1.13 -4.78 0.94
C ILE A 96 -1.23 -5.94 1.92
N CYS A 97 -2.39 -6.64 1.99
CA CYS A 97 -2.55 -7.80 2.84
C CYS A 97 -1.63 -8.97 2.45
N THR A 98 -1.37 -9.16 1.16
CA THR A 98 -0.45 -10.18 0.68
C THR A 98 0.99 -9.86 1.05
N LEU A 99 1.42 -8.62 0.82
CA LEU A 99 2.74 -8.14 1.24
C LEU A 99 2.90 -8.24 2.76
N SER A 100 1.92 -7.75 3.52
CA SER A 100 1.91 -7.79 4.99
C SER A 100 2.15 -9.20 5.55
N ARG A 101 1.53 -10.20 4.92
CA ARG A 101 1.72 -11.61 5.32
C ARG A 101 3.14 -12.09 5.02
N ARG A 102 3.70 -11.74 3.85
CA ARG A 102 5.08 -12.08 3.50
C ARG A 102 6.07 -11.43 4.45
N LEU A 103 5.94 -10.12 4.70
CA LEU A 103 6.79 -9.39 5.64
C LEU A 103 6.72 -9.96 7.07
N GLY A 104 5.55 -10.41 7.52
CA GLY A 104 5.38 -11.06 8.82
C GLY A 104 5.92 -12.48 8.87
N GLN A 105 6.22 -13.10 7.74
CA GLN A 105 6.79 -14.45 7.64
C GLN A 105 8.29 -14.44 7.30
N ALA A 106 8.86 -13.27 6.98
CA ALA A 106 10.27 -13.14 6.67
C ALA A 106 11.14 -13.61 7.85
N ASP A 107 12.12 -14.47 7.58
CA ASP A 107 12.99 -15.01 8.60
C ASP A 107 13.99 -13.96 9.12
N ASP A 108 14.45 -13.07 8.22
CA ASP A 108 15.43 -12.04 8.54
C ASP A 108 15.14 -10.71 7.83
N VAL A 109 16.01 -9.72 8.08
CA VAL A 109 15.92 -8.38 7.49
C VAL A 109 16.18 -8.39 5.99
N GLU A 110 16.98 -9.30 5.49
CA GLU A 110 17.30 -9.41 4.06
C GLU A 110 16.06 -9.85 3.28
N GLU A 111 15.39 -10.89 3.73
CA GLU A 111 14.16 -11.37 3.12
C GLU A 111 13.06 -10.30 3.19
N PHE A 112 12.92 -9.63 4.35
CA PHE A 112 11.99 -8.52 4.52
C PHE A 112 12.27 -7.40 3.50
N MET A 113 13.54 -7.04 3.31
CA MET A 113 13.99 -6.01 2.40
C MET A 113 13.77 -6.40 0.94
N ASP A 114 14.06 -7.66 0.58
CA ASP A 114 13.86 -8.18 -0.78
C ASP A 114 12.37 -8.13 -1.17
N ASP A 115 11.48 -8.48 -0.26
CA ASP A 115 10.03 -8.39 -0.48
C ASP A 115 9.58 -6.94 -0.70
N MET A 116 10.12 -5.99 0.06
CA MET A 116 9.83 -4.58 -0.11
C MET A 116 10.37 -4.03 -1.43
N VAL A 117 11.61 -4.38 -1.81
CA VAL A 117 12.23 -3.97 -3.09
C VAL A 117 11.43 -4.52 -4.27
N ALA A 118 11.04 -5.80 -4.23
CA ALA A 118 10.20 -6.40 -5.26
C ALA A 118 8.85 -5.68 -5.38
N PHE A 119 8.23 -5.36 -4.25
CA PHE A 119 6.97 -4.63 -4.23
C PHE A 119 7.10 -3.22 -4.84
N TYR A 120 8.12 -2.45 -4.46
CA TYR A 120 8.35 -1.11 -5.02
C TYR A 120 8.60 -1.16 -6.52
N LYS A 121 9.35 -2.14 -7.00
CA LYS A 121 9.62 -2.33 -8.43
C LYS A 121 8.36 -2.68 -9.22
N ASP A 122 7.51 -3.56 -8.68
CA ASP A 122 6.35 -4.09 -9.40
C ASP A 122 5.15 -3.15 -9.36
N PHE A 123 5.01 -2.39 -8.27
CA PHE A 123 3.79 -1.62 -8.00
C PHE A 123 4.04 -0.14 -7.75
N GLY A 124 5.29 0.27 -7.59
CA GLY A 124 5.66 1.63 -7.21
C GLY A 124 5.35 1.96 -5.75
N VAL A 125 5.57 3.22 -5.38
CA VAL A 125 5.40 3.74 -4.03
C VAL A 125 4.46 4.94 -4.00
N GLY A 126 3.82 5.16 -2.85
CA GLY A 126 2.98 6.31 -2.61
C GLY A 126 1.68 6.30 -3.40
N LYS A 127 1.11 7.50 -3.58
CA LYS A 127 -0.20 7.65 -4.23
C LYS A 127 -0.17 7.25 -5.69
N LEU A 128 0.93 7.50 -6.40
CA LEU A 128 1.04 7.25 -7.83
C LEU A 128 1.28 5.76 -8.15
N GLY A 129 2.01 5.05 -7.31
CA GLY A 129 2.33 3.64 -7.56
C GLY A 129 1.14 2.68 -7.42
N LEU A 130 0.31 2.87 -6.42
CA LEU A 130 -0.79 1.95 -6.12
C LEU A 130 -2.05 2.15 -6.97
N HIS A 131 -2.25 3.34 -7.54
CA HIS A 131 -3.45 3.69 -8.30
C HIS A 131 -3.17 3.76 -9.81
N LYS A 132 -4.16 3.39 -10.62
CA LYS A 132 -4.05 3.37 -12.08
C LYS A 132 -4.53 4.64 -12.77
N ALA A 133 -5.35 5.42 -12.10
CA ALA A 133 -5.94 6.62 -12.67
C ALA A 133 -6.05 7.73 -11.64
N PHE A 134 -5.87 8.95 -12.11
CA PHE A 134 -5.85 10.15 -11.28
C PHE A 134 -6.68 11.24 -11.94
N ARG A 135 -7.19 12.15 -11.13
CA ARG A 135 -7.81 13.40 -11.58
C ARG A 135 -7.08 14.59 -10.98
N LEU A 136 -7.08 15.69 -11.69
CA LEU A 136 -6.62 16.97 -11.22
C LEU A 136 -7.79 17.71 -10.58
N GLU A 137 -7.67 18.09 -9.32
CA GLU A 137 -8.62 18.93 -8.62
C GLU A 137 -8.00 20.33 -8.45
N HIS A 138 -8.71 21.34 -8.97
CA HIS A 138 -8.35 22.74 -8.73
C HIS A 138 -8.95 23.19 -7.40
N LEU A 139 -8.09 23.49 -6.43
CA LEU A 139 -8.49 24.15 -5.19
C LEU A 139 -8.73 25.63 -5.48
N GLN A 140 -9.98 26.04 -5.56
CA GLN A 140 -10.39 27.42 -5.91
C GLN A 140 -9.86 28.48 -4.93
N THR A 141 -9.48 28.10 -3.70
CA THR A 141 -9.04 29.02 -2.65
C THR A 141 -7.54 29.31 -2.62
N GLU A 142 -6.69 28.48 -3.24
CA GLU A 142 -5.23 28.58 -3.08
C GLU A 142 -4.44 28.53 -4.39
N GLY A 143 -5.09 28.41 -5.53
CA GLY A 143 -4.43 28.36 -6.83
C GLY A 143 -3.57 27.11 -7.10
N TYR A 144 -3.63 26.11 -6.21
CA TYR A 144 -2.89 24.86 -6.36
C TYR A 144 -3.72 23.77 -7.05
N VAL A 145 -3.04 22.94 -7.84
CA VAL A 145 -3.60 21.74 -8.46
C VAL A 145 -3.22 20.53 -7.61
N ARG A 146 -4.22 19.76 -7.21
CA ARG A 146 -4.02 18.53 -6.44
C ARG A 146 -4.28 17.31 -7.32
N ILE A 147 -3.34 16.36 -7.31
CA ILE A 147 -3.53 15.04 -7.93
C ILE A 147 -4.25 14.15 -6.92
N VAL A 148 -5.43 13.65 -7.30
CA VAL A 148 -6.26 12.78 -6.46
C VAL A 148 -6.48 11.45 -7.17
N PRO A 149 -6.19 10.30 -6.53
CA PRO A 149 -6.42 9.01 -7.13
C PRO A 149 -7.92 8.74 -7.32
N ILE A 150 -8.27 8.16 -8.46
CA ILE A 150 -9.62 7.68 -8.73
C ILE A 150 -9.76 6.29 -8.14
N THR A 151 -10.46 6.17 -7.02
CA THR A 151 -10.64 4.90 -6.29
C THR A 151 -11.69 3.99 -6.91
N LYS A 152 -12.65 4.55 -7.66
CA LYS A 152 -13.65 3.82 -8.43
C LYS A 152 -13.45 4.10 -9.91
N ILE A 153 -12.82 3.17 -10.59
CA ILE A 153 -12.73 3.19 -12.05
C ILE A 153 -13.87 2.32 -12.55
N ALA A 154 -14.82 2.92 -13.26
CA ALA A 154 -15.80 2.14 -14.02
C ALA A 154 -15.04 1.34 -15.09
N HIS A 155 -15.24 0.03 -15.12
CA HIS A 155 -14.71 -0.82 -16.17
C HIS A 155 -15.57 -0.60 -17.43
N VAL A 156 -15.35 0.53 -18.10
CA VAL A 156 -15.91 0.79 -19.43
C VAL A 156 -14.86 0.35 -20.44
N GLN A 157 -15.21 -0.62 -21.26
CA GLN A 157 -14.39 -1.06 -22.37
C GLN A 157 -14.70 -0.17 -23.60
N LEU A 158 -13.75 -0.07 -24.53
CA LEU A 158 -13.95 0.68 -25.76
C LEU A 158 -15.16 0.16 -26.56
N ASP A 159 -15.47 -1.13 -26.42
CA ASP A 159 -16.62 -1.78 -27.05
C ASP A 159 -17.98 -1.36 -26.44
N ASP A 160 -17.97 -0.89 -25.19
CA ASP A 160 -19.17 -0.36 -24.52
C ASP A 160 -19.58 1.03 -25.04
N LEU A 161 -18.68 1.71 -25.78
CA LEU A 161 -18.95 3.00 -26.40
C LEU A 161 -19.63 2.79 -27.75
N VAL A 162 -20.90 3.13 -27.83
CA VAL A 162 -21.66 3.06 -29.08
C VAL A 162 -21.32 4.27 -29.97
N GLY A 163 -20.84 4.01 -31.20
CA GLY A 163 -20.41 5.06 -32.14
C GLY A 163 -18.95 5.48 -31.93
N TYR A 164 -18.57 6.61 -32.54
CA TYR A 164 -17.22 7.18 -32.45
C TYR A 164 -16.09 6.31 -33.00
N GLU A 165 -16.36 5.48 -34.02
CA GLU A 165 -15.40 4.49 -34.55
C GLU A 165 -14.07 5.10 -35.00
N ILE A 166 -14.10 6.30 -35.61
CA ILE A 166 -12.89 7.03 -36.04
C ILE A 166 -12.05 7.49 -34.83
N ALA A 167 -12.73 7.94 -33.76
CA ALA A 167 -12.05 8.39 -32.55
C ALA A 167 -11.46 7.19 -31.78
N LYS A 168 -12.19 6.07 -31.69
CA LYS A 168 -11.68 4.82 -31.11
C LYS A 168 -10.42 4.35 -31.81
N LYS A 169 -10.41 4.35 -33.13
CA LYS A 169 -9.26 3.92 -33.94
C LYS A 169 -8.03 4.80 -33.68
N LYS A 170 -8.22 6.13 -33.63
CA LYS A 170 -7.13 7.08 -33.31
C LYS A 170 -6.60 7.00 -31.89
N LEU A 171 -7.32 6.36 -30.98
CA LEU A 171 -6.93 6.22 -29.58
C LEU A 171 -6.10 4.95 -29.36
N ILE A 172 -6.21 3.97 -30.29
CA ILE A 172 -5.52 2.67 -30.25
C ILE A 172 -4.22 2.71 -31.08
N ASP A 173 -4.17 3.50 -32.15
CA ASP A 173 -2.99 3.75 -33.00
C ASP A 173 -1.99 4.68 -32.26
#